data_fa812ff3b63f5a0781b3442480f67aad
#
_entry.id   fa812ff3b63f5a0781b3442480f67aad
#
_cell.length_a   1.000
_cell.length_b   1.000
_cell.length_c   1.000
_cell.angle_alpha   90.00
_cell.angle_beta   90.00
_cell.angle_gamma   90.00
#
_symmetry.space_group_name_H-M   'P 1'
#
loop_
_entity.id
_entity.type
_entity.pdbx_description
1 polymer ?
#
loop_
_entity_poly.entity_id
_entity_poly.type
_entity_poly.pdbx_seq_one_letter_code
_entity_poly.pdbx_strand_id
1 'polypeptide(L)'
;MASRPGLAMFHPAGRNHQRNRLERLSEKAMEDRGLEPGFSSQALAEVIGRPATDRDPKIRDLGALPWMATDNRGTSNAEQLTVAERLDNGSIRVRVAVSDVDAAVPRDGALDSRARNNGKAAYTQGRNFPMFPWELLDQTSFQKNQERLSVVTEFVVGKDGSVESFDCYRARVVNHGQLQYSQVENWLNGTFPHHQTGAQMELQAEAASRLRGRRQANELVGMSDGSRPARDMIEELMVTAGESTIDFLQAKGYPVLFQSLGQPARWDRLVTLAQRNGGGLPAEPSPGALKKYLGQAKGRLSRDDYAELSISVEKILGRTHLAVKAPAQDFPQDYRLAEEQTTRATSPSRDYGALTVQRLIKAACDGQAPPDVKELEQLAAHLNRRVDDIAKVERQMYKCKDAMAMSSRVGQTFDATVTGAAEKGTWVRLAGMKVEGKLVQGNFNGLDIGDRVKVKLKRVDAEAGHVDFEVLKGR
;
A
#
# COMPACT_ATOMS: atom_id res chain seq x y z
N MET A 1 29.35 -30.51 -36.28
CA MET A 1 27.95 -30.82 -35.85
C MET A 1 27.96 -30.93 -34.34
N ALA A 2 27.55 -29.89 -33.65
CA ALA A 2 27.44 -29.84 -32.19
C ALA A 2 25.96 -29.68 -31.84
N SER A 3 25.42 -30.71 -31.17
CA SER A 3 24.03 -30.81 -30.72
C SER A 3 23.72 -29.77 -29.62
N ARG A 4 22.73 -28.97 -29.84
CA ARG A 4 22.14 -28.08 -28.84
C ARG A 4 21.33 -28.91 -27.84
N PRO A 5 21.42 -28.66 -26.51
CA PRO A 5 20.54 -29.30 -25.53
C PRO A 5 19.14 -28.72 -25.62
N GLY A 6 18.14 -29.61 -25.64
CA GLY A 6 16.74 -29.31 -25.84
C GLY A 6 16.15 -28.42 -24.73
N LEU A 7 15.44 -27.39 -25.13
CA LEU A 7 14.48 -26.66 -24.31
C LEU A 7 13.35 -27.64 -23.92
N ALA A 8 13.24 -27.95 -22.63
CA ALA A 8 12.10 -28.69 -22.12
C ALA A 8 10.83 -27.84 -22.35
N MET A 9 9.97 -28.32 -23.25
CA MET A 9 8.64 -27.76 -23.49
C MET A 9 7.80 -27.94 -22.25
N PHE A 10 7.52 -26.82 -21.55
CA PHE A 10 6.55 -26.79 -20.49
C PHE A 10 5.15 -27.00 -21.05
N HIS A 11 4.54 -28.15 -20.77
CA HIS A 11 3.17 -28.47 -21.18
C HIS A 11 2.16 -27.48 -20.59
N PRO A 12 1.22 -26.92 -21.40
CA PRO A 12 0.18 -25.99 -20.91
C PRO A 12 -0.75 -26.59 -19.85
N ALA A 13 -0.97 -27.90 -19.84
CA ALA A 13 -1.76 -28.62 -18.85
C ALA A 13 -1.20 -28.53 -17.41
N GLY A 14 0.12 -28.52 -17.24
CA GLY A 14 0.76 -28.41 -15.93
C GLY A 14 0.59 -27.04 -15.27
N ARG A 15 0.54 -25.97 -16.06
CA ARG A 15 0.32 -24.60 -15.56
C ARG A 15 -1.09 -24.40 -15.02
N ASN A 16 -2.11 -24.96 -15.66
CA ASN A 16 -3.49 -24.89 -15.19
C ASN A 16 -3.67 -25.68 -13.88
N HIS A 17 -3.04 -26.85 -13.75
CA HIS A 17 -3.14 -27.65 -12.53
C HIS A 17 -2.48 -26.97 -11.33
N GLN A 18 -1.32 -26.34 -11.49
CA GLN A 18 -0.66 -25.57 -10.43
C GLN A 18 -1.45 -24.34 -10.04
N ARG A 19 -2.05 -23.63 -11.00
CA ARG A 19 -2.92 -22.48 -10.75
C ARG A 19 -4.14 -22.87 -9.92
N ASN A 20 -4.87 -23.90 -10.33
CA ASN A 20 -6.05 -24.40 -9.61
C ASN A 20 -5.71 -24.88 -8.19
N ARG A 21 -4.49 -25.41 -8.00
CA ARG A 21 -4.00 -25.79 -6.66
C ARG A 21 -3.75 -24.57 -5.78
N LEU A 22 -3.07 -23.55 -6.30
CA LEU A 22 -2.84 -22.29 -5.57
C LEU A 22 -4.14 -21.55 -5.25
N GLU A 23 -5.13 -21.57 -6.13
CA GLU A 23 -6.46 -21.01 -5.88
C GLU A 23 -7.11 -21.67 -4.66
N ARG A 24 -7.21 -23.00 -4.63
CA ARG A 24 -7.75 -23.74 -3.47
C ARG A 24 -6.98 -23.52 -2.17
N LEU A 25 -5.64 -23.46 -2.26
CA LEU A 25 -4.82 -23.18 -1.08
C LEU A 25 -5.03 -21.75 -0.58
N SER A 26 -5.26 -20.78 -1.46
CA SER A 26 -5.54 -19.40 -1.04
C SER A 26 -6.92 -19.25 -0.40
N GLU A 27 -7.95 -19.94 -0.93
CA GLU A 27 -9.28 -19.98 -0.29
C GLU A 27 -9.20 -20.58 1.12
N LYS A 28 -8.58 -21.76 1.23
CA LYS A 28 -8.37 -22.40 2.52
C LYS A 28 -7.58 -21.53 3.49
N ALA A 29 -6.53 -20.85 3.03
CA ALA A 29 -5.74 -19.97 3.89
C ALA A 29 -6.51 -18.75 4.39
N MET A 30 -7.48 -18.26 3.61
CA MET A 30 -8.45 -17.23 4.03
C MET A 30 -9.38 -17.81 5.12
N GLU A 31 -10.04 -18.93 4.87
CA GLU A 31 -10.98 -19.59 5.78
C GLU A 31 -10.31 -19.97 7.11
N ASP A 32 -9.11 -20.55 7.08
CA ASP A 32 -8.34 -20.92 8.28
C ASP A 32 -8.05 -19.73 9.21
N ARG A 33 -8.22 -18.49 8.72
CA ARG A 33 -8.08 -17.23 9.48
C ARG A 33 -9.38 -16.50 9.72
N GLY A 34 -10.53 -17.14 9.43
CA GLY A 34 -11.86 -16.56 9.57
C GLY A 34 -12.10 -15.39 8.63
N LEU A 35 -11.41 -15.38 7.48
CA LEU A 35 -11.67 -14.45 6.37
C LEU A 35 -12.63 -15.11 5.37
N GLU A 36 -13.41 -14.29 4.67
CA GLU A 36 -14.43 -14.76 3.74
C GLU A 36 -13.93 -14.66 2.29
N PRO A 37 -13.59 -15.80 1.63
CA PRO A 37 -13.07 -15.78 0.26
C PRO A 37 -14.16 -15.46 -0.79
N GLY A 38 -15.43 -15.78 -0.51
CA GLY A 38 -16.58 -15.58 -1.40
C GLY A 38 -17.51 -14.47 -0.94
N PHE A 39 -18.63 -14.34 -1.65
CA PHE A 39 -19.75 -13.49 -1.30
C PHE A 39 -21.00 -14.34 -1.07
N SER A 40 -21.77 -14.05 -0.03
CA SER A 40 -23.05 -14.71 0.22
C SER A 40 -24.10 -14.28 -0.83
N SER A 41 -25.15 -15.10 -1.01
CA SER A 41 -26.27 -14.73 -1.88
C SER A 41 -26.93 -13.42 -1.46
N GLN A 42 -26.99 -13.13 -0.17
CA GLN A 42 -27.49 -11.87 0.36
C GLN A 42 -26.60 -10.70 -0.06
N ALA A 43 -25.26 -10.84 0.08
CA ALA A 43 -24.32 -9.81 -0.35
C ALA A 43 -24.42 -9.52 -1.87
N LEU A 44 -24.58 -10.57 -2.69
CA LEU A 44 -24.74 -10.40 -4.12
C LEU A 44 -26.09 -9.73 -4.48
N ALA A 45 -27.15 -10.00 -3.73
CA ALA A 45 -28.45 -9.37 -3.93
C ALA A 45 -28.42 -7.85 -3.62
N GLU A 46 -27.56 -7.39 -2.73
CA GLU A 46 -27.41 -5.96 -2.41
C GLU A 46 -26.80 -5.13 -3.55
N VAL A 47 -26.12 -5.76 -4.51
CA VAL A 47 -25.52 -5.07 -5.69
C VAL A 47 -26.59 -4.68 -6.71
N ILE A 48 -27.69 -5.43 -6.76
CA ILE A 48 -28.73 -5.29 -7.78
C ILE A 48 -29.58 -4.04 -7.51
N GLY A 49 -29.70 -3.15 -8.50
CA GLY A 49 -30.71 -2.08 -8.52
C GLY A 49 -30.31 -0.76 -7.82
N ARG A 50 -29.03 -0.52 -7.52
CA ARG A 50 -28.61 0.77 -6.98
C ARG A 50 -28.24 1.76 -8.09
N PRO A 51 -28.73 3.01 -8.04
CA PRO A 51 -28.38 4.02 -9.03
C PRO A 51 -26.90 4.43 -8.88
N ALA A 52 -26.19 4.49 -10.00
CA ALA A 52 -24.82 4.98 -10.05
C ALA A 52 -24.71 6.50 -9.86
N THR A 53 -25.83 7.21 -9.85
CA THR A 53 -25.91 8.68 -9.75
C THR A 53 -26.93 9.10 -8.70
N ASP A 54 -26.60 10.14 -7.95
CA ASP A 54 -27.45 10.82 -6.98
C ASP A 54 -27.58 12.28 -7.43
N ARG A 55 -28.82 12.81 -7.44
CA ARG A 55 -29.15 14.17 -7.86
C ARG A 55 -29.40 15.12 -6.69
N ASP A 56 -28.97 14.74 -5.48
CA ASP A 56 -29.02 15.63 -4.32
C ASP A 56 -28.35 16.98 -4.67
N PRO A 57 -29.04 18.13 -4.52
CA PRO A 57 -28.49 19.46 -4.85
C PRO A 57 -27.25 19.82 -4.03
N LYS A 58 -26.99 19.18 -2.91
CA LYS A 58 -25.75 19.33 -2.12
C LYS A 58 -24.51 18.74 -2.82
N ILE A 59 -24.70 17.86 -3.81
CA ILE A 59 -23.60 17.25 -4.56
C ILE A 59 -23.20 18.20 -5.69
N ARG A 60 -21.96 18.69 -5.62
CA ARG A 60 -21.42 19.62 -6.62
C ARG A 60 -21.33 18.95 -8.00
N ASP A 61 -21.69 19.66 -9.05
CA ASP A 61 -21.47 19.20 -10.41
C ASP A 61 -20.13 19.70 -10.92
N LEU A 62 -19.18 18.80 -11.06
CA LEU A 62 -17.82 19.07 -11.53
C LEU A 62 -17.46 18.25 -12.77
N GLY A 63 -18.48 17.73 -13.49
CA GLY A 63 -18.29 16.90 -14.68
C GLY A 63 -17.54 17.60 -15.82
N ALA A 64 -17.65 18.92 -15.92
CA ALA A 64 -16.96 19.68 -16.98
C ALA A 64 -15.44 19.85 -16.76
N LEU A 65 -14.92 19.61 -15.55
CA LEU A 65 -13.48 19.73 -15.30
C LEU A 65 -12.72 18.57 -16.00
N PRO A 66 -11.49 18.82 -16.49
CA PRO A 66 -10.71 17.82 -17.23
C PRO A 66 -10.08 16.76 -16.30
N TRP A 67 -10.92 16.00 -15.62
CA TRP A 67 -10.52 14.92 -14.73
C TRP A 67 -9.82 13.79 -15.47
N MET A 68 -8.75 13.27 -14.88
CA MET A 68 -7.94 12.21 -15.47
C MET A 68 -7.60 11.13 -14.46
N ALA A 69 -7.67 9.87 -14.91
CA ALA A 69 -7.11 8.74 -14.19
C ALA A 69 -5.70 8.45 -14.69
N THR A 70 -4.78 8.15 -13.78
CA THR A 70 -3.43 7.65 -14.11
C THR A 70 -3.21 6.32 -13.40
N ASP A 71 -3.01 5.23 -14.16
CA ASP A 71 -3.00 3.88 -13.60
C ASP A 71 -2.04 2.93 -14.35
N ASN A 72 -1.96 1.68 -13.92
CA ASN A 72 -1.21 0.66 -14.62
C ASN A 72 -1.89 0.29 -15.96
N ARG A 73 -1.09 -0.24 -16.88
CA ARG A 73 -1.61 -0.77 -18.13
C ARG A 73 -2.65 -1.87 -17.87
N GLY A 74 -3.83 -1.74 -18.46
CA GLY A 74 -4.92 -2.73 -18.36
C GLY A 74 -5.78 -2.59 -17.11
N THR A 75 -5.62 -1.55 -16.30
CA THR A 75 -6.58 -1.21 -15.24
C THR A 75 -7.88 -0.70 -15.87
N SER A 76 -8.98 -1.42 -15.64
CA SER A 76 -10.33 -1.02 -16.08
C SER A 76 -11.08 -0.24 -15.01
N ASN A 77 -10.72 -0.41 -13.74
CA ASN A 77 -11.44 0.12 -12.58
C ASN A 77 -10.64 1.24 -11.92
N ALA A 78 -10.65 2.44 -12.53
CA ALA A 78 -10.03 3.61 -11.92
C ALA A 78 -10.84 4.04 -10.67
N GLU A 79 -10.17 4.13 -9.54
CA GLU A 79 -10.76 4.53 -8.25
C GLU A 79 -10.55 6.01 -7.94
N GLN A 80 -9.59 6.65 -8.62
CA GLN A 80 -9.18 8.02 -8.37
C GLN A 80 -9.07 8.80 -9.67
N LEU A 81 -9.49 10.06 -9.62
CA LEU A 81 -9.24 11.05 -10.67
C LEU A 81 -8.54 12.26 -10.06
N THR A 82 -7.71 12.90 -10.85
CA THR A 82 -7.04 14.14 -10.46
C THR A 82 -7.29 15.23 -11.49
N VAL A 83 -7.35 16.47 -11.02
CA VAL A 83 -7.40 17.67 -11.85
C VAL A 83 -6.71 18.82 -11.13
N ALA A 84 -6.03 19.69 -11.86
CA ALA A 84 -5.36 20.85 -11.31
C ALA A 84 -5.79 22.13 -12.06
N GLU A 85 -5.77 23.25 -11.34
CA GLU A 85 -6.12 24.57 -11.82
C GLU A 85 -5.12 25.59 -11.27
N ARG A 86 -4.55 26.44 -12.16
CA ARG A 86 -3.69 27.54 -11.72
C ARG A 86 -4.55 28.72 -11.28
N LEU A 87 -4.27 29.25 -10.12
CA LEU A 87 -4.92 30.43 -9.57
C LEU A 87 -4.16 31.71 -9.96
N ASP A 88 -4.83 32.87 -9.92
CA ASP A 88 -4.28 34.18 -10.30
C ASP A 88 -3.03 34.57 -9.49
N ASN A 89 -2.96 34.15 -8.21
CA ASN A 89 -1.78 34.37 -7.35
C ASN A 89 -0.60 33.43 -7.68
N GLY A 90 -0.78 32.51 -8.62
CA GLY A 90 0.22 31.51 -9.05
C GLY A 90 0.26 30.26 -8.17
N SER A 91 -0.61 30.12 -7.15
CA SER A 91 -0.86 28.87 -6.44
C SER A 91 -1.58 27.87 -7.35
N ILE A 92 -1.55 26.59 -7.02
CA ILE A 92 -2.18 25.53 -7.81
C ILE A 92 -3.22 24.85 -6.94
N ARG A 93 -4.49 24.93 -7.37
CA ARG A 93 -5.57 24.14 -6.79
C ARG A 93 -5.54 22.74 -7.38
N VAL A 94 -5.44 21.74 -6.52
CA VAL A 94 -5.51 20.33 -6.90
C VAL A 94 -6.77 19.73 -6.30
N ARG A 95 -7.45 18.89 -7.08
CA ARG A 95 -8.59 18.11 -6.62
C ARG A 95 -8.33 16.64 -6.89
N VAL A 96 -8.55 15.84 -5.87
CA VAL A 96 -8.49 14.37 -5.93
C VAL A 96 -9.89 13.85 -5.70
N ALA A 97 -10.50 13.28 -6.73
CA ALA A 97 -11.79 12.61 -6.63
C ALA A 97 -11.58 11.12 -6.39
N VAL A 98 -12.23 10.59 -5.37
CA VAL A 98 -12.26 9.17 -5.03
C VAL A 98 -13.68 8.65 -5.23
N SER A 99 -13.85 7.49 -5.86
CA SER A 99 -15.17 6.90 -6.12
C SER A 99 -15.99 6.77 -4.84
N ASP A 100 -17.26 7.23 -4.84
CA ASP A 100 -18.15 7.14 -3.68
C ASP A 100 -18.70 5.71 -3.53
N VAL A 101 -17.86 4.82 -2.99
CA VAL A 101 -18.21 3.41 -2.75
C VAL A 101 -19.30 3.29 -1.70
N ASP A 102 -19.31 4.15 -0.68
CA ASP A 102 -20.32 4.16 0.37
C ASP A 102 -21.76 4.39 -0.18
N ALA A 103 -21.90 5.13 -1.29
CA ALA A 103 -23.18 5.31 -1.94
C ALA A 103 -23.78 4.00 -2.47
N ALA A 104 -22.93 3.02 -2.80
CA ALA A 104 -23.34 1.71 -3.32
C ALA A 104 -23.35 0.60 -2.26
N VAL A 105 -22.78 0.83 -1.07
CA VAL A 105 -22.68 -0.19 -0.01
C VAL A 105 -23.59 0.19 1.16
N PRO A 106 -24.70 -0.54 1.40
CA PRO A 106 -25.54 -0.32 2.57
C PRO A 106 -24.76 -0.52 3.85
N ARG A 107 -24.81 0.45 4.75
CA ARG A 107 -24.24 0.30 6.08
C ARG A 107 -24.92 -0.86 6.81
N ASP A 108 -24.14 -1.66 7.51
CA ASP A 108 -24.58 -2.85 8.26
C ASP A 108 -25.27 -3.93 7.39
N GLY A 109 -25.22 -3.81 6.07
CA GLY A 109 -25.63 -4.84 5.13
C GLY A 109 -24.64 -6.01 5.05
N ALA A 110 -24.99 -7.02 4.24
CA ALA A 110 -24.13 -8.19 4.07
C ALA A 110 -22.80 -7.87 3.36
N LEU A 111 -22.81 -6.93 2.39
CA LEU A 111 -21.59 -6.42 1.74
C LEU A 111 -20.68 -5.70 2.74
N ASP A 112 -21.27 -4.82 3.55
CA ASP A 112 -20.54 -4.04 4.55
C ASP A 112 -19.95 -4.94 5.63
N SER A 113 -20.75 -5.88 6.13
CA SER A 113 -20.32 -6.84 7.17
C SER A 113 -19.15 -7.69 6.70
N ARG A 114 -19.21 -8.21 5.45
CA ARG A 114 -18.09 -8.96 4.86
C ARG A 114 -16.85 -8.10 4.66
N ALA A 115 -17.03 -6.90 4.10
CA ALA A 115 -15.91 -5.97 3.89
C ALA A 115 -15.23 -5.60 5.21
N ARG A 116 -16.02 -5.35 6.27
CA ARG A 116 -15.54 -5.11 7.64
C ARG A 116 -14.82 -6.34 8.19
N ASN A 117 -15.38 -7.56 8.03
CA ASN A 117 -14.77 -8.78 8.50
C ASN A 117 -13.41 -9.03 7.85
N ASN A 118 -13.28 -8.83 6.53
CA ASN A 118 -12.01 -9.02 5.84
C ASN A 118 -11.04 -7.84 6.01
N GLY A 119 -11.53 -6.63 6.23
CA GLY A 119 -10.76 -5.41 6.44
C GLY A 119 -10.17 -4.82 5.16
N LYS A 120 -9.75 -5.63 4.19
CA LYS A 120 -9.24 -5.18 2.89
C LYS A 120 -9.29 -6.29 1.83
N ALA A 121 -9.06 -5.93 0.57
CA ALA A 121 -8.82 -6.90 -0.49
C ALA A 121 -7.50 -7.66 -0.26
N ALA A 122 -7.47 -8.95 -0.64
CA ALA A 122 -6.25 -9.77 -0.57
C ALA A 122 -5.76 -10.12 -1.98
N TYR A 123 -4.44 -9.98 -2.20
CA TYR A 123 -3.78 -10.23 -3.49
C TYR A 123 -2.83 -11.40 -3.38
N THR A 124 -3.28 -12.58 -3.74
CA THR A 124 -2.50 -13.81 -3.60
C THR A 124 -1.93 -14.29 -4.93
N GLN A 125 -1.03 -15.27 -4.87
CA GLN A 125 -0.47 -15.91 -6.05
C GLN A 125 -1.45 -16.89 -6.73
N GLY A 126 -2.53 -17.28 -6.05
CA GLY A 126 -3.60 -18.12 -6.61
C GLY A 126 -4.67 -17.29 -7.30
N ARG A 127 -5.32 -16.40 -6.54
CA ARG A 127 -6.35 -15.48 -7.02
C ARG A 127 -6.41 -14.23 -6.15
N ASN A 128 -7.05 -13.19 -6.68
CA ASN A 128 -7.36 -12.01 -5.90
C ASN A 128 -8.72 -12.18 -5.22
N PHE A 129 -8.83 -11.69 -3.99
CA PHE A 129 -10.07 -11.64 -3.22
C PHE A 129 -10.46 -10.17 -3.06
N PRO A 130 -11.31 -9.65 -3.95
CA PRO A 130 -11.73 -8.26 -3.87
C PRO A 130 -12.60 -8.04 -2.64
N MET A 131 -12.64 -6.81 -2.14
CA MET A 131 -13.48 -6.44 -1.00
C MET A 131 -14.96 -6.42 -1.37
N PHE A 132 -15.28 -6.10 -2.62
CA PHE A 132 -16.63 -6.07 -3.17
C PHE A 132 -16.74 -6.86 -4.47
N PRO A 133 -17.96 -7.32 -4.87
CA PRO A 133 -18.19 -7.96 -6.17
C PRO A 133 -17.80 -7.06 -7.34
N TRP A 134 -17.40 -7.67 -8.45
CA TRP A 134 -16.97 -6.96 -9.65
C TRP A 134 -18.06 -6.03 -10.21
N GLU A 135 -19.32 -6.43 -10.11
CA GLU A 135 -20.46 -5.65 -10.54
C GLU A 135 -20.57 -4.32 -9.79
N LEU A 136 -20.30 -4.32 -8.48
CA LEU A 136 -20.26 -3.09 -7.68
C LEU A 136 -19.04 -2.24 -8.02
N LEU A 137 -17.87 -2.88 -8.18
CA LEU A 137 -16.65 -2.19 -8.55
C LEU A 137 -16.77 -1.51 -9.92
N ASP A 138 -17.44 -2.14 -10.88
CA ASP A 138 -17.72 -1.57 -12.20
C ASP A 138 -18.69 -0.38 -12.13
N GLN A 139 -19.74 -0.49 -11.30
CA GLN A 139 -20.71 0.59 -11.08
C GLN A 139 -20.10 1.83 -10.41
N THR A 140 -19.14 1.65 -9.52
CA THR A 140 -18.54 2.75 -8.74
C THR A 140 -17.26 3.31 -9.36
N SER A 141 -16.51 2.54 -10.16
CA SER A 141 -15.26 2.98 -10.78
C SER A 141 -15.49 4.07 -11.84
N PHE A 142 -14.47 4.89 -12.04
CA PHE A 142 -14.48 5.99 -12.99
C PHE A 142 -14.24 5.51 -14.43
N GLN A 143 -15.28 4.94 -15.03
CA GLN A 143 -15.27 4.58 -16.44
C GLN A 143 -15.14 5.83 -17.32
N LYS A 144 -14.36 5.72 -18.40
CA LYS A 144 -14.14 6.85 -19.32
C LYS A 144 -15.46 7.37 -19.91
N ASN A 145 -15.65 8.69 -19.87
CA ASN A 145 -16.81 9.41 -20.35
C ASN A 145 -18.15 9.05 -19.64
N GLN A 146 -18.06 8.54 -18.41
CA GLN A 146 -19.25 8.28 -17.60
C GLN A 146 -19.26 9.14 -16.35
N GLU A 147 -20.42 9.70 -16.02
CA GLU A 147 -20.62 10.42 -14.77
C GLU A 147 -20.63 9.42 -13.60
N ARG A 148 -19.92 9.77 -12.53
CA ARG A 148 -19.87 8.99 -11.29
C ARG A 148 -19.90 9.89 -10.06
N LEU A 149 -20.46 9.36 -8.97
CA LEU A 149 -20.36 9.97 -7.65
C LEU A 149 -18.94 9.83 -7.12
N SER A 150 -18.49 10.87 -6.46
CA SER A 150 -17.18 10.93 -5.83
C SER A 150 -17.20 11.69 -4.51
N VAL A 151 -16.23 11.39 -3.66
CA VAL A 151 -15.79 12.27 -2.57
C VAL A 151 -14.51 12.94 -3.04
N VAL A 152 -14.51 14.26 -3.05
CA VAL A 152 -13.40 15.08 -3.52
C VAL A 152 -12.68 15.67 -2.32
N THR A 153 -11.37 15.52 -2.28
CA THR A 153 -10.47 16.33 -1.44
C THR A 153 -9.82 17.38 -2.34
N GLU A 154 -10.02 18.63 -2.00
CA GLU A 154 -9.44 19.80 -2.67
C GLU A 154 -8.40 20.43 -1.78
N PHE A 155 -7.25 20.82 -2.35
CA PHE A 155 -6.23 21.57 -1.64
C PHE A 155 -5.53 22.56 -2.58
N VAL A 156 -5.02 23.66 -2.02
CA VAL A 156 -4.30 24.69 -2.76
C VAL A 156 -2.82 24.66 -2.36
N VAL A 157 -1.96 24.49 -3.36
CA VAL A 157 -0.51 24.39 -3.21
C VAL A 157 0.12 25.75 -3.51
N GLY A 158 0.73 26.37 -2.53
CA GLY A 158 1.47 27.62 -2.64
C GLY A 158 2.75 27.49 -3.47
N LYS A 159 3.38 28.62 -3.80
CA LYS A 159 4.65 28.64 -4.53
C LYS A 159 5.79 28.00 -3.74
N ASP A 160 5.73 28.02 -2.42
CA ASP A 160 6.69 27.41 -1.50
C ASP A 160 6.40 25.94 -1.18
N GLY A 161 5.35 25.37 -1.80
CA GLY A 161 4.90 24.00 -1.56
C GLY A 161 4.04 23.82 -0.30
N SER A 162 3.66 24.89 0.39
CA SER A 162 2.70 24.80 1.50
C SER A 162 1.28 24.53 1.00
N VAL A 163 0.45 23.84 1.80
CA VAL A 163 -0.99 23.75 1.58
C VAL A 163 -1.64 24.98 2.21
N GLU A 164 -2.16 25.89 1.39
CA GLU A 164 -2.74 27.17 1.81
C GLU A 164 -4.20 27.00 2.27
N SER A 165 -4.93 26.06 1.69
CA SER A 165 -6.32 25.74 2.04
C SER A 165 -6.69 24.34 1.63
N PHE A 166 -7.71 23.79 2.24
CA PHE A 166 -8.26 22.47 1.97
C PHE A 166 -9.77 22.43 2.15
N ASP A 167 -10.46 21.52 1.45
CA ASP A 167 -11.89 21.22 1.61
C ASP A 167 -12.18 19.78 1.20
N CYS A 168 -13.25 19.20 1.76
CA CYS A 168 -13.78 17.91 1.30
C CYS A 168 -15.28 18.04 1.02
N TYR A 169 -15.74 17.45 -0.07
CA TYR A 169 -17.13 17.51 -0.48
C TYR A 169 -17.53 16.37 -1.41
N ARG A 170 -18.83 16.15 -1.59
CA ARG A 170 -19.38 15.21 -2.57
C ARG A 170 -19.51 15.90 -3.93
N ALA A 171 -19.17 15.18 -5.01
CA ALA A 171 -19.31 15.69 -6.37
C ALA A 171 -19.70 14.60 -7.38
N ARG A 172 -20.30 15.03 -8.50
CA ARG A 172 -20.38 14.28 -9.74
C ARG A 172 -19.20 14.68 -10.62
N VAL A 173 -18.51 13.68 -11.14
CA VAL A 173 -17.32 13.87 -11.98
C VAL A 173 -17.40 12.97 -13.21
N VAL A 174 -16.69 13.34 -14.28
CA VAL A 174 -16.57 12.55 -15.51
C VAL A 174 -15.09 12.31 -15.80
N ASN A 175 -14.69 11.05 -16.00
CA ASN A 175 -13.33 10.72 -16.39
C ASN A 175 -13.14 11.04 -17.88
N HIS A 176 -12.40 12.10 -18.19
CA HIS A 176 -12.09 12.52 -19.56
C HIS A 176 -10.84 11.86 -20.15
N GLY A 177 -9.96 11.28 -19.32
CA GLY A 177 -8.71 10.67 -19.78
C GLY A 177 -8.22 9.53 -18.90
N GLN A 178 -7.98 8.38 -19.55
CA GLN A 178 -7.35 7.21 -18.90
C GLN A 178 -5.89 7.13 -19.35
N LEU A 179 -4.98 7.48 -18.46
CA LEU A 179 -3.54 7.51 -18.70
C LEU A 179 -2.84 6.29 -18.07
N GLN A 180 -1.73 5.90 -18.68
CA GLN A 180 -0.84 4.89 -18.11
C GLN A 180 0.37 5.57 -17.47
N TYR A 181 0.86 5.03 -16.35
CA TYR A 181 2.08 5.53 -15.71
C TYR A 181 3.25 5.66 -16.70
N SER A 182 3.46 4.67 -17.57
CA SER A 182 4.52 4.70 -18.59
C SER A 182 4.38 5.86 -19.59
N GLN A 183 3.16 6.26 -19.90
CA GLN A 183 2.89 7.41 -20.78
C GLN A 183 3.24 8.72 -20.08
N VAL A 184 2.79 8.90 -18.84
CA VAL A 184 3.09 10.09 -18.04
C VAL A 184 4.60 10.16 -17.74
N GLU A 185 5.27 9.02 -17.50
CA GLU A 185 6.71 8.93 -17.31
C GLU A 185 7.50 9.45 -18.52
N ASN A 186 7.06 9.09 -19.73
CA ASN A 186 7.68 9.59 -20.94
C ASN A 186 7.52 11.13 -21.09
N TRP A 187 6.38 11.68 -20.65
CA TRP A 187 6.16 13.14 -20.67
C TRP A 187 7.03 13.86 -19.63
N LEU A 188 7.15 13.32 -18.42
CA LEU A 188 8.01 13.87 -17.37
C LEU A 188 9.51 13.86 -17.74
N ASN A 189 9.94 12.90 -18.56
CA ASN A 189 11.32 12.78 -19.06
C ASN A 189 11.55 13.52 -20.39
N GLY A 190 10.52 14.12 -20.97
CA GLY A 190 10.57 14.78 -22.26
C GLY A 190 9.74 16.06 -22.31
N THR A 191 8.85 16.14 -23.29
CA THR A 191 7.96 17.28 -23.46
C THR A 191 6.50 16.84 -23.32
N PHE A 192 5.73 17.57 -22.52
CA PHE A 192 4.29 17.38 -22.46
C PHE A 192 3.62 17.74 -23.78
N PRO A 193 2.66 16.95 -24.25
CA PRO A 193 1.95 17.26 -25.50
C PRO A 193 1.11 18.52 -25.34
N HIS A 194 1.08 19.34 -26.42
CA HIS A 194 0.35 20.60 -26.46
C HIS A 194 -1.17 20.37 -26.65
N HIS A 195 -1.80 19.72 -25.70
CA HIS A 195 -3.26 19.55 -25.62
C HIS A 195 -3.71 19.53 -24.15
N GLN A 196 -5.00 19.59 -23.91
CA GLN A 196 -5.58 19.71 -22.56
C GLN A 196 -5.06 18.65 -21.56
N THR A 197 -4.90 17.41 -22.00
CA THR A 197 -4.38 16.32 -21.16
C THR A 197 -2.91 16.57 -20.75
N GLY A 198 -2.08 17.00 -21.71
CA GLY A 198 -0.67 17.34 -21.44
C GLY A 198 -0.55 18.51 -20.48
N ALA A 199 -1.29 19.59 -20.69
CA ALA A 199 -1.32 20.75 -19.81
C ALA A 199 -1.75 20.40 -18.39
N GLN A 200 -2.73 19.49 -18.24
CA GLN A 200 -3.15 18.99 -16.92
C GLN A 200 -2.05 18.21 -16.23
N MET A 201 -1.35 17.32 -16.93
CA MET A 201 -0.26 16.53 -16.31
C MET A 201 0.93 17.39 -15.94
N GLU A 202 1.27 18.38 -16.76
CA GLU A 202 2.32 19.37 -16.49
C GLU A 202 2.01 20.15 -15.20
N LEU A 203 0.78 20.64 -15.06
CA LEU A 203 0.36 21.41 -13.88
C LEU A 203 0.33 20.53 -12.60
N GLN A 204 -0.10 19.29 -12.71
CA GLN A 204 -0.08 18.33 -11.60
C GLN A 204 1.36 17.96 -11.21
N ALA A 205 2.27 17.81 -12.19
CA ALA A 205 3.68 17.57 -11.95
C ALA A 205 4.34 18.74 -11.20
N GLU A 206 4.00 19.97 -11.59
CA GLU A 206 4.47 21.17 -10.91
C GLU A 206 3.97 21.21 -9.44
N ALA A 207 2.68 20.96 -9.21
CA ALA A 207 2.12 20.91 -7.86
C ALA A 207 2.82 19.85 -7.00
N ALA A 208 2.97 18.63 -7.53
CA ALA A 208 3.67 17.54 -6.83
C ALA A 208 5.15 17.87 -6.57
N SER A 209 5.82 18.55 -7.51
CA SER A 209 7.21 18.99 -7.33
C SER A 209 7.35 20.01 -6.19
N ARG A 210 6.42 20.98 -6.09
CA ARG A 210 6.39 21.98 -5.00
C ARG A 210 6.19 21.31 -3.64
N LEU A 211 5.19 20.43 -3.53
CA LEU A 211 4.88 19.65 -2.32
C LEU A 211 6.10 18.81 -1.90
N ARG A 212 6.69 18.07 -2.83
CA ARG A 212 7.87 17.25 -2.58
C ARG A 212 9.07 18.08 -2.16
N GLY A 213 9.32 19.23 -2.79
CA GLY A 213 10.41 20.12 -2.40
C GLY A 213 10.34 20.53 -0.94
N ARG A 214 9.13 20.88 -0.47
CA ARG A 214 8.89 21.20 0.95
C ARG A 214 9.07 19.97 1.85
N ARG A 215 8.51 18.82 1.46
CA ARG A 215 8.60 17.56 2.22
C ARG A 215 10.04 17.08 2.33
N GLN A 216 10.80 17.08 1.23
CA GLN A 216 12.21 16.65 1.22
C GLN A 216 13.13 17.51 2.07
N ALA A 217 12.82 18.80 2.22
CA ALA A 217 13.55 19.67 3.14
C ALA A 217 13.47 19.18 4.60
N ASN A 218 12.39 18.48 4.94
CA ASN A 218 12.08 17.99 6.29
C ASN A 218 12.26 16.46 6.43
N GLU A 219 12.39 15.71 5.33
CA GLU A 219 12.48 14.24 5.38
C GLU A 219 13.86 13.71 5.79
N LEU A 220 13.82 12.77 6.72
CA LEU A 220 15.00 12.04 7.20
C LEU A 220 15.25 10.72 6.46
N VAL A 221 14.23 10.18 5.78
CA VAL A 221 14.35 8.96 4.97
C VAL A 221 13.63 9.19 3.66
N GLY A 222 14.34 9.11 2.55
CA GLY A 222 13.77 9.31 1.23
C GLY A 222 12.85 8.15 0.84
N MET A 223 11.57 8.43 0.66
CA MET A 223 10.57 7.44 0.21
C MET A 223 10.72 7.05 -1.26
N SER A 224 11.35 7.89 -2.08
CA SER A 224 11.53 7.65 -3.50
C SER A 224 12.96 7.91 -3.94
N ASP A 225 13.53 6.96 -4.67
CA ASP A 225 14.82 7.11 -5.34
C ASP A 225 14.71 7.90 -6.67
N GLY A 226 13.51 8.39 -7.00
CA GLY A 226 13.22 9.07 -8.26
C GLY A 226 13.18 8.14 -9.49
N SER A 227 13.22 6.83 -9.28
CA SER A 227 13.22 5.86 -10.39
C SER A 227 11.87 5.72 -11.09
N ARG A 228 10.78 6.27 -10.50
CA ARG A 228 9.41 6.16 -11.00
C ARG A 228 8.64 7.48 -10.90
N PRO A 229 9.09 8.55 -11.59
CA PRO A 229 8.60 9.91 -11.37
C PRO A 229 7.08 10.07 -11.54
N ALA A 230 6.45 9.34 -12.46
CA ALA A 230 4.98 9.39 -12.61
C ALA A 230 4.22 8.79 -11.42
N ARG A 231 4.73 7.71 -10.83
CA ARG A 231 4.14 7.13 -9.61
C ARG A 231 4.36 8.05 -8.43
N ASP A 232 5.55 8.59 -8.31
CA ASP A 232 5.94 9.50 -7.24
C ASP A 232 5.10 10.78 -7.27
N MET A 233 4.77 11.29 -8.47
CA MET A 233 3.86 12.43 -8.65
C MET A 233 2.46 12.11 -8.12
N ILE A 234 1.85 11.02 -8.55
CA ILE A 234 0.50 10.63 -8.12
C ILE A 234 0.50 10.29 -6.63
N GLU A 235 1.52 9.60 -6.12
CA GLU A 235 1.65 9.28 -4.69
C GLU A 235 1.69 10.55 -3.84
N GLU A 236 2.45 11.56 -4.24
CA GLU A 236 2.53 12.85 -3.55
C GLU A 236 1.16 13.54 -3.46
N LEU A 237 0.38 13.56 -4.55
CA LEU A 237 -0.96 14.11 -4.55
C LEU A 237 -1.92 13.32 -3.64
N MET A 238 -1.80 11.97 -3.61
CA MET A 238 -2.61 11.11 -2.75
C MET A 238 -2.25 11.28 -1.26
N VAL A 239 -0.97 11.41 -0.95
CA VAL A 239 -0.50 11.68 0.43
C VAL A 239 -1.04 13.01 0.91
N THR A 240 -0.88 14.08 0.13
CA THR A 240 -1.39 15.42 0.46
C THR A 240 -2.92 15.45 0.59
N ALA A 241 -3.65 14.69 -0.25
CA ALA A 241 -5.09 14.53 -0.08
C ALA A 241 -5.44 13.83 1.26
N GLY A 242 -4.65 12.84 1.67
CA GLY A 242 -4.81 12.19 2.97
C GLY A 242 -4.57 13.13 4.15
N GLU A 243 -3.54 13.97 4.07
CA GLU A 243 -3.23 15.02 5.06
C GLU A 243 -4.36 16.06 5.14
N SER A 244 -4.76 16.60 3.99
CA SER A 244 -5.87 17.56 3.89
C SER A 244 -7.20 16.98 4.40
N THR A 245 -7.42 15.67 4.23
CA THR A 245 -8.59 14.98 4.80
C THR A 245 -8.54 14.96 6.33
N ILE A 246 -7.36 14.73 6.92
CA ILE A 246 -7.18 14.80 8.37
C ILE A 246 -7.52 16.21 8.88
N ASP A 247 -6.94 17.23 8.25
CA ASP A 247 -7.15 18.63 8.62
C ASP A 247 -8.63 19.04 8.51
N PHE A 248 -9.31 18.61 7.43
CA PHE A 248 -10.74 18.82 7.23
C PHE A 248 -11.57 18.19 8.36
N LEU A 249 -11.33 16.95 8.72
CA LEU A 249 -12.07 16.26 9.78
C LEU A 249 -11.82 16.91 11.14
N GLN A 250 -10.58 17.31 11.43
CA GLN A 250 -10.25 18.03 12.66
C GLN A 250 -10.95 19.39 12.73
N ALA A 251 -10.95 20.17 11.65
CA ALA A 251 -11.62 21.46 11.57
C ALA A 251 -13.15 21.33 11.77
N LYS A 252 -13.72 20.17 11.44
CA LYS A 252 -15.14 19.85 11.69
C LYS A 252 -15.41 19.23 13.06
N GLY A 253 -14.40 19.03 13.91
CA GLY A 253 -14.55 18.40 15.23
C GLY A 253 -14.81 16.90 15.19
N TYR A 254 -14.40 16.23 14.10
CA TYR A 254 -14.54 14.78 13.93
C TYR A 254 -13.30 14.03 14.42
N PRO A 255 -13.46 12.79 14.91
CA PRO A 255 -12.33 11.90 15.14
C PRO A 255 -11.64 11.57 13.81
N VAL A 256 -10.33 11.34 13.88
CA VAL A 256 -9.51 11.02 12.71
C VAL A 256 -9.01 9.60 12.79
N LEU A 257 -9.25 8.83 11.73
CA LEU A 257 -8.62 7.51 11.53
C LEU A 257 -7.37 7.70 10.65
N PHE A 258 -6.20 7.40 11.18
CA PHE A 258 -4.92 7.71 10.52
C PHE A 258 -3.91 6.56 10.61
N GLN A 259 -2.84 6.65 9.82
CA GLN A 259 -1.73 5.71 9.86
C GLN A 259 -0.75 6.11 10.96
N SER A 260 -0.44 5.20 11.86
CA SER A 260 0.53 5.39 12.93
C SER A 260 1.53 4.25 12.97
N LEU A 261 2.72 4.54 13.42
CA LEU A 261 3.74 3.56 13.74
C LEU A 261 4.01 3.62 15.25
N GLY A 262 3.52 2.62 15.95
CA GLY A 262 3.71 2.51 17.40
C GLY A 262 5.17 2.29 17.79
N GLN A 263 5.41 2.20 19.08
CA GLN A 263 6.75 1.91 19.60
C GLN A 263 7.31 0.61 18.99
N PRO A 264 8.52 0.65 18.42
CA PRO A 264 9.15 -0.52 17.83
C PRO A 264 9.42 -1.60 18.88
N ALA A 265 8.95 -2.82 18.63
CA ALA A 265 9.16 -3.96 19.55
C ALA A 265 10.64 -4.36 19.71
N ARG A 266 11.50 -3.88 18.82
CA ARG A 266 12.93 -4.24 18.76
C ARG A 266 13.83 -3.01 18.73
N TRP A 267 13.57 -2.09 19.62
CA TRP A 267 14.36 -0.86 19.77
C TRP A 267 15.84 -1.14 20.04
N ASP A 268 16.16 -2.18 20.78
CA ASP A 268 17.51 -2.70 21.03
C ASP A 268 18.32 -2.89 19.75
N ARG A 269 17.66 -3.37 18.68
CA ARG A 269 18.31 -3.53 17.37
C ARG A 269 18.59 -2.18 16.69
N LEU A 270 17.72 -1.19 16.86
CA LEU A 270 17.99 0.16 16.36
C LEU A 270 19.18 0.79 17.08
N VAL A 271 19.27 0.59 18.41
CA VAL A 271 20.43 1.04 19.21
C VAL A 271 21.72 0.40 18.68
N THR A 272 21.72 -0.93 18.49
CA THR A 272 22.88 -1.65 17.95
C THR A 272 23.23 -1.20 16.53
N LEU A 273 22.22 -1.00 15.67
CA LEU A 273 22.42 -0.53 14.30
C LEU A 273 23.03 0.87 14.27
N ALA A 274 22.56 1.77 15.14
CA ALA A 274 23.11 3.13 15.28
C ALA A 274 24.57 3.10 15.69
N GLN A 275 24.94 2.27 16.68
CA GLN A 275 26.33 2.11 17.14
C GLN A 275 27.25 1.60 16.02
N ARG A 276 26.83 0.61 15.25
CA ARG A 276 27.59 0.07 14.10
C ARG A 276 27.83 1.12 13.02
N ASN A 277 26.91 2.07 12.87
CA ASN A 277 27.03 3.17 11.92
C ASN A 277 27.57 4.47 12.55
N GLY A 278 28.35 4.36 13.64
CA GLY A 278 29.08 5.46 14.26
C GLY A 278 28.23 6.54 14.92
N GLY A 279 27.04 6.17 15.40
CA GLY A 279 26.13 7.02 16.17
C GLY A 279 25.61 6.33 17.43
N GLY A 280 24.60 6.91 18.08
CA GLY A 280 24.00 6.35 19.27
C GLY A 280 22.53 6.71 19.40
N LEU A 281 21.76 5.78 19.98
CA LEU A 281 20.38 5.99 20.41
C LEU A 281 20.26 5.67 21.89
N PRO A 282 19.37 6.32 22.64
CA PRO A 282 19.12 6.00 24.04
C PRO A 282 18.58 4.57 24.18
N ALA A 283 18.72 3.96 25.36
CA ALA A 283 18.17 2.65 25.64
C ALA A 283 16.63 2.65 25.58
N GLU A 284 16.03 3.73 26.05
CA GLU A 284 14.58 3.95 25.98
C GLU A 284 14.17 4.46 24.59
N PRO A 285 13.09 3.91 23.99
CA PRO A 285 12.56 4.34 22.71
C PRO A 285 12.19 5.82 22.65
N SER A 286 12.75 6.53 21.67
CA SER A 286 12.50 7.96 21.46
C SER A 286 12.46 8.31 19.97
N PRO A 287 11.30 8.71 19.41
CA PRO A 287 11.19 9.13 18.01
C PRO A 287 12.09 10.34 17.70
N GLY A 288 12.16 11.30 18.62
CA GLY A 288 13.02 12.49 18.47
C GLY A 288 14.51 12.14 18.40
N ALA A 289 14.96 11.19 19.24
CA ALA A 289 16.34 10.71 19.18
C ALA A 289 16.65 9.97 17.87
N LEU A 290 15.70 9.15 17.37
CA LEU A 290 15.82 8.46 16.10
C LEU A 290 15.91 9.46 14.93
N LYS A 291 15.01 10.44 14.88
CA LYS A 291 15.02 11.50 13.85
C LYS A 291 16.35 12.27 13.87
N LYS A 292 16.82 12.69 15.06
CA LYS A 292 18.11 13.37 15.21
C LYS A 292 19.28 12.53 14.72
N TYR A 293 19.31 11.25 15.09
CA TYR A 293 20.36 10.31 14.64
C TYR A 293 20.38 10.18 13.13
N LEU A 294 19.22 9.97 12.49
CA LEU A 294 19.11 9.82 11.03
C LEU A 294 19.52 11.11 10.30
N GLY A 295 19.14 12.28 10.82
CA GLY A 295 19.59 13.56 10.26
C GLY A 295 21.12 13.71 10.29
N GLN A 296 21.76 13.33 11.40
CA GLN A 296 23.23 13.31 11.52
C GLN A 296 23.88 12.26 10.58
N ALA A 297 23.29 11.07 10.48
CA ALA A 297 23.76 10.02 9.59
C ALA A 297 23.68 10.43 8.11
N LYS A 298 22.60 11.11 7.69
CA LYS A 298 22.40 11.63 6.32
C LYS A 298 23.53 12.60 5.92
N GLY A 299 23.99 13.43 6.84
CA GLY A 299 25.09 14.37 6.58
C GLY A 299 26.50 13.75 6.61
N ARG A 300 26.65 12.54 7.16
CA ARG A 300 27.95 11.89 7.40
C ARG A 300 28.23 10.71 6.48
N LEU A 301 27.22 9.90 6.17
CA LEU A 301 27.35 8.70 5.34
C LEU A 301 27.31 9.04 3.84
N SER A 302 27.87 8.15 3.03
CA SER A 302 27.65 8.20 1.58
C SER A 302 26.16 7.98 1.26
N ARG A 303 25.72 8.36 0.05
CA ARG A 303 24.33 8.17 -0.39
C ARG A 303 23.90 6.69 -0.31
N ASP A 304 24.80 5.78 -0.71
CA ASP A 304 24.51 4.34 -0.75
C ASP A 304 24.44 3.74 0.66
N ASP A 305 25.41 4.09 1.55
CA ASP A 305 25.42 3.64 2.93
C ASP A 305 24.20 4.16 3.71
N TYR A 306 23.78 5.41 3.44
CA TYR A 306 22.59 5.97 4.06
C TYR A 306 21.31 5.29 3.57
N ALA A 307 21.22 4.95 2.29
CA ALA A 307 20.10 4.20 1.74
C ALA A 307 19.99 2.80 2.38
N GLU A 308 21.11 2.10 2.57
CA GLU A 308 21.13 0.79 3.23
C GLU A 308 20.75 0.89 4.72
N LEU A 309 21.24 1.92 5.42
CA LEU A 309 20.83 2.23 6.79
C LEU A 309 19.32 2.47 6.88
N SER A 310 18.76 3.30 5.99
CA SER A 310 17.34 3.63 5.94
C SER A 310 16.45 2.39 5.77
N ILE A 311 16.80 1.53 4.82
CA ILE A 311 16.09 0.24 4.59
C ILE A 311 16.15 -0.64 5.85
N SER A 312 17.28 -0.66 6.54
CA SER A 312 17.46 -1.46 7.76
C SER A 312 16.64 -0.91 8.92
N VAL A 313 16.57 0.42 9.06
CA VAL A 313 15.75 1.11 10.07
C VAL A 313 14.26 0.83 9.81
N GLU A 314 13.77 1.01 8.59
CA GLU A 314 12.37 0.73 8.22
C GLU A 314 11.96 -0.72 8.52
N LYS A 315 12.83 -1.68 8.23
CA LYS A 315 12.58 -3.10 8.55
C LYS A 315 12.45 -3.37 10.04
N ILE A 316 13.20 -2.65 10.88
CA ILE A 316 13.15 -2.81 12.34
C ILE A 316 11.94 -2.06 12.92
N LEU A 317 11.62 -0.89 12.41
CA LEU A 317 10.44 -0.11 12.80
C LEU A 317 9.14 -0.88 12.57
N GLY A 318 9.05 -1.61 11.46
CA GLY A 318 7.90 -2.46 11.16
C GLY A 318 6.84 -1.77 10.31
N ARG A 319 5.55 -2.12 10.56
CA ARG A 319 4.43 -1.66 9.74
C ARG A 319 3.60 -0.62 10.47
N THR A 320 3.08 0.33 9.72
CA THR A 320 2.03 1.23 10.21
C THR A 320 0.74 0.46 10.47
N HIS A 321 -0.02 0.94 11.42
CA HIS A 321 -1.36 0.45 11.78
C HIS A 321 -2.34 1.63 11.84
N LEU A 322 -3.62 1.32 11.79
CA LEU A 322 -4.67 2.31 11.98
C LEU A 322 -4.75 2.69 13.46
N ALA A 323 -4.75 3.98 13.72
CA ALA A 323 -4.99 4.56 15.03
C ALA A 323 -6.09 5.64 14.92
N VAL A 324 -6.67 5.98 16.05
CA VAL A 324 -7.71 7.01 16.13
C VAL A 324 -7.21 8.15 16.98
N LYS A 325 -7.45 9.38 16.52
CA LYS A 325 -7.27 10.60 17.27
C LYS A 325 -8.65 11.20 17.57
N ALA A 326 -8.97 11.37 18.84
CA ALA A 326 -10.19 12.04 19.23
C ALA A 326 -10.11 13.55 18.93
N PRO A 327 -11.25 14.24 18.73
CA PRO A 327 -11.27 15.69 18.66
C PRO A 327 -10.59 16.34 19.88
N ALA A 328 -9.93 17.45 19.68
CA ALA A 328 -9.22 18.20 20.74
C ALA A 328 -8.09 17.45 21.49
N GLN A 329 -7.69 16.26 21.05
CA GLN A 329 -6.50 15.58 21.53
C GLN A 329 -5.31 15.82 20.57
N ASP A 330 -4.09 15.70 21.10
CA ASP A 330 -2.89 15.65 20.26
C ASP A 330 -2.74 14.29 19.60
N PHE A 331 -1.98 14.22 18.50
CA PHE A 331 -1.61 12.93 17.92
C PHE A 331 -0.74 12.16 18.91
N PRO A 332 -0.96 10.83 19.03
CA PRO A 332 -0.10 10.00 19.87
C PRO A 332 1.33 10.00 19.33
N GLN A 333 2.27 9.64 20.22
CA GLN A 333 3.67 9.49 19.84
C GLN A 333 3.81 8.50 18.68
N ASP A 334 4.45 8.95 17.60
CA ASP A 334 4.57 8.22 16.35
C ASP A 334 6.04 8.06 15.96
N TYR A 335 6.43 6.83 15.61
CA TYR A 335 7.78 6.47 15.17
C TYR A 335 7.95 6.51 13.66
N ARG A 336 6.94 6.95 12.89
CA ARG A 336 7.10 7.22 11.47
C ARG A 336 8.15 8.32 11.29
N LEU A 337 8.93 8.16 10.25
CA LEU A 337 10.00 9.11 9.94
C LEU A 337 9.47 10.32 9.16
N ALA A 338 8.27 10.23 8.58
CA ALA A 338 7.55 11.35 8.01
C ALA A 338 7.01 12.28 9.12
N GLU A 339 7.05 13.58 8.90
CA GLU A 339 6.59 14.56 9.89
C GLU A 339 5.07 14.68 9.94
N GLU A 340 4.41 14.48 8.80
CA GLU A 340 2.98 14.74 8.64
C GLU A 340 2.15 13.48 8.80
N GLN A 341 0.98 13.62 9.43
CA GLN A 341 0.05 12.52 9.62
C GLN A 341 -0.78 12.31 8.36
N THR A 342 -0.96 11.08 7.92
CA THR A 342 -1.75 10.76 6.74
C THR A 342 -2.79 9.68 7.01
N THR A 343 -3.87 9.69 6.23
CA THR A 343 -4.90 8.66 6.24
C THR A 343 -5.03 7.98 4.88
N ARG A 344 -5.53 6.76 4.87
CA ARG A 344 -5.81 6.03 3.63
C ARG A 344 -7.20 6.38 3.10
N ALA A 345 -7.40 7.63 2.65
CA ALA A 345 -8.68 8.10 2.16
C ALA A 345 -8.99 7.66 0.71
N THR A 346 -7.98 7.23 -0.07
CA THR A 346 -8.07 7.15 -1.55
C THR A 346 -8.38 5.76 -2.12
N SER A 347 -8.72 4.76 -1.30
CA SER A 347 -8.94 3.38 -1.77
C SER A 347 -10.13 2.68 -1.09
N PRO A 348 -11.33 3.26 -1.04
CA PRO A 348 -12.48 2.71 -0.32
C PRO A 348 -13.02 1.41 -0.91
N SER A 349 -12.72 1.08 -2.17
CA SER A 349 -13.14 -0.16 -2.82
C SER A 349 -12.34 -1.39 -2.39
N ARG A 350 -11.15 -1.18 -1.79
CA ARG A 350 -10.21 -2.25 -1.43
C ARG A 350 -9.65 -2.17 -0.01
N ASP A 351 -10.03 -1.14 0.77
CA ASP A 351 -9.61 -0.94 2.16
C ASP A 351 -10.78 -0.40 2.98
N TYR A 352 -11.24 -1.17 3.98
CA TYR A 352 -12.38 -0.77 4.81
C TYR A 352 -12.07 0.44 5.70
N GLY A 353 -10.81 0.64 6.06
CA GLY A 353 -10.36 1.85 6.74
C GLY A 353 -10.60 3.09 5.87
N ALA A 354 -10.28 3.00 4.57
CA ALA A 354 -10.55 4.07 3.61
C ALA A 354 -12.06 4.31 3.40
N LEU A 355 -12.87 3.25 3.34
CA LEU A 355 -14.33 3.36 3.31
C LEU A 355 -14.86 4.04 4.58
N THR A 356 -14.29 3.72 5.74
CA THR A 356 -14.65 4.38 7.01
C THR A 356 -14.32 5.87 6.97
N VAL A 357 -13.14 6.25 6.47
CA VAL A 357 -12.77 7.67 6.29
C VAL A 357 -13.71 8.38 5.34
N GLN A 358 -14.08 7.73 4.22
CA GLN A 358 -15.06 8.28 3.27
C GLN A 358 -16.42 8.55 3.96
N ARG A 359 -16.87 7.66 4.85
CA ARG A 359 -18.07 7.83 5.66
C ARG A 359 -17.96 9.00 6.65
N LEU A 360 -16.78 9.17 7.28
CA LEU A 360 -16.53 10.32 8.17
C LEU A 360 -16.60 11.65 7.40
N ILE A 361 -15.99 11.72 6.22
CA ILE A 361 -16.06 12.92 5.37
C ILE A 361 -17.49 13.24 4.99
N LYS A 362 -18.26 12.26 4.53
CA LYS A 362 -19.68 12.46 4.14
C LYS A 362 -20.52 12.94 5.32
N ALA A 363 -20.37 12.30 6.47
CA ALA A 363 -21.07 12.71 7.71
C ALA A 363 -20.72 14.15 8.11
N ALA A 364 -19.43 14.54 8.01
CA ALA A 364 -18.98 15.89 8.30
C ALA A 364 -19.53 16.93 7.29
N CYS A 365 -19.60 16.57 6.00
CA CYS A 365 -20.21 17.42 4.96
C CYS A 365 -21.72 17.62 5.19
N ASP A 366 -22.40 16.58 5.67
CA ASP A 366 -23.84 16.62 5.95
C ASP A 366 -24.18 17.23 7.32
N GLY A 367 -23.19 17.62 8.12
CA GLY A 367 -23.37 18.18 9.46
C GLY A 367 -23.95 17.18 10.47
N GLN A 368 -23.74 15.88 10.26
CA GLN A 368 -24.14 14.83 11.19
C GLN A 368 -23.28 14.88 12.46
N ALA A 369 -23.74 14.29 13.55
CA ALA A 369 -22.93 14.14 14.75
C ALA A 369 -21.72 13.20 14.48
N PRO A 370 -20.52 13.52 15.03
CA PRO A 370 -19.38 12.61 14.91
C PRO A 370 -19.67 11.28 15.62
N PRO A 371 -19.10 10.16 15.10
CA PRO A 371 -19.27 8.87 15.73
C PRO A 371 -18.54 8.77 17.08
N ASP A 372 -18.90 7.77 17.88
CA ASP A 372 -18.21 7.48 19.14
C ASP A 372 -16.75 7.07 18.85
N VAL A 373 -15.84 7.72 19.55
CA VAL A 373 -14.39 7.48 19.42
C VAL A 373 -14.03 6.04 19.80
N LYS A 374 -14.65 5.46 20.84
CA LYS A 374 -14.38 4.09 21.29
C LYS A 374 -14.81 3.05 20.25
N GLU A 375 -15.94 3.28 19.58
CA GLU A 375 -16.38 2.40 18.49
C GLU A 375 -15.39 2.44 17.33
N LEU A 376 -14.87 3.62 16.99
CA LEU A 376 -13.87 3.77 15.94
C LEU A 376 -12.52 3.14 16.33
N GLU A 377 -12.11 3.24 17.60
CA GLU A 377 -10.92 2.56 18.14
C GLU A 377 -11.06 1.03 18.08
N GLN A 378 -12.23 0.49 18.44
CA GLN A 378 -12.52 -0.94 18.33
C GLN A 378 -12.47 -1.41 16.87
N LEU A 379 -13.02 -0.62 15.95
CA LEU A 379 -12.95 -0.87 14.53
C LEU A 379 -11.50 -0.85 14.03
N ALA A 380 -10.71 0.15 14.39
CA ALA A 380 -9.30 0.24 14.02
C ALA A 380 -8.51 -0.98 14.51
N ALA A 381 -8.71 -1.39 15.77
CA ALA A 381 -8.08 -2.58 16.34
C ALA A 381 -8.50 -3.87 15.60
N HIS A 382 -9.78 -3.98 15.21
CA HIS A 382 -10.26 -5.10 14.39
C HIS A 382 -9.58 -5.11 13.03
N LEU A 383 -9.60 -3.99 12.30
CA LEU A 383 -9.02 -3.87 10.96
C LEU A 383 -7.51 -4.17 10.97
N ASN A 384 -6.78 -3.73 11.98
CA ASN A 384 -5.36 -4.03 12.13
C ASN A 384 -5.10 -5.54 12.19
N ARG A 385 -5.89 -6.30 12.98
CA ARG A 385 -5.81 -7.76 13.03
C ARG A 385 -6.09 -8.40 11.67
N ARG A 386 -7.14 -7.94 10.98
CA ARG A 386 -7.52 -8.48 9.65
C ARG A 386 -6.46 -8.20 8.58
N VAL A 387 -5.87 -7.01 8.58
CA VAL A 387 -4.74 -6.65 7.70
C VAL A 387 -3.53 -7.57 7.94
N ASP A 388 -3.23 -7.88 9.20
CA ASP A 388 -2.18 -8.84 9.55
C ASP A 388 -2.49 -10.26 9.08
N ASP A 389 -3.74 -10.70 9.21
CA ASP A 389 -4.16 -12.02 8.74
C ASP A 389 -4.08 -12.14 7.22
N ILE A 390 -4.52 -11.12 6.47
CA ILE A 390 -4.34 -11.05 5.01
C ILE A 390 -2.86 -11.09 4.63
N ALA A 391 -2.01 -10.32 5.31
CA ALA A 391 -0.58 -10.33 5.03
C ALA A 391 0.07 -11.71 5.29
N LYS A 392 -0.46 -12.49 6.25
CA LYS A 392 -0.04 -13.89 6.47
C LYS A 392 -0.51 -14.80 5.34
N VAL A 393 -1.76 -14.63 4.85
CA VAL A 393 -2.29 -15.35 3.69
C VAL A 393 -1.42 -15.10 2.45
N GLU A 394 -1.22 -13.83 2.09
CA GLU A 394 -0.43 -13.43 0.94
C GLU A 394 0.99 -14.02 1.00
N ARG A 395 1.67 -13.90 2.16
CA ARG A 395 3.01 -14.47 2.38
C ARG A 395 3.03 -15.99 2.28
N GLN A 396 2.03 -16.67 2.82
CA GLN A 396 1.89 -18.12 2.70
C GLN A 396 1.77 -18.53 1.24
N MET A 397 0.98 -17.83 0.45
CA MET A 397 0.79 -18.13 -0.97
C MET A 397 2.06 -17.88 -1.81
N TYR A 398 2.85 -16.85 -1.48
CA TYR A 398 4.18 -16.69 -2.07
C TYR A 398 5.07 -17.90 -1.78
N LYS A 399 5.12 -18.36 -0.53
CA LYS A 399 5.90 -19.54 -0.14
C LYS A 399 5.40 -20.82 -0.83
N CYS A 400 4.10 -21.04 -0.94
CA CYS A 400 3.53 -22.18 -1.66
C CYS A 400 3.93 -22.18 -3.14
N LYS A 401 3.85 -21.01 -3.81
CA LYS A 401 4.28 -20.87 -5.20
C LYS A 401 5.77 -21.19 -5.37
N ASP A 402 6.63 -20.65 -4.51
CA ASP A 402 8.07 -20.88 -4.54
C ASP A 402 8.39 -22.36 -4.27
N ALA A 403 7.73 -22.98 -3.30
CA ALA A 403 7.84 -24.39 -3.01
C ALA A 403 7.40 -25.28 -4.21
N MET A 404 6.28 -24.93 -4.85
CA MET A 404 5.85 -25.63 -6.08
C MET A 404 6.90 -25.56 -7.19
N ALA A 405 7.51 -24.39 -7.39
CA ALA A 405 8.57 -24.22 -8.39
C ALA A 405 9.84 -25.03 -8.07
N MET A 406 10.07 -25.33 -6.79
CA MET A 406 11.22 -26.12 -6.33
C MET A 406 10.97 -27.62 -6.31
N SER A 407 9.72 -28.10 -6.45
CA SER A 407 9.36 -29.51 -6.27
C SER A 407 10.12 -30.46 -7.20
N SER A 408 10.39 -30.07 -8.45
CA SER A 408 11.16 -30.88 -9.42
C SER A 408 12.68 -30.78 -9.24
N ARG A 409 13.15 -29.99 -8.28
CA ARG A 409 14.57 -29.69 -8.06
C ARG A 409 15.13 -30.32 -6.80
N VAL A 410 14.38 -31.22 -6.15
CA VAL A 410 14.84 -31.97 -4.98
C VAL A 410 16.11 -32.74 -5.33
N GLY A 411 17.11 -32.68 -4.46
CA GLY A 411 18.44 -33.26 -4.64
C GLY A 411 19.46 -32.32 -5.32
N GLN A 412 19.03 -31.23 -5.95
CA GLN A 412 19.95 -30.23 -6.54
C GLN A 412 20.63 -29.38 -5.47
N THR A 413 21.81 -28.88 -5.85
CA THR A 413 22.66 -28.02 -5.00
C THR A 413 22.57 -26.56 -5.46
N PHE A 414 22.61 -25.64 -4.52
CA PHE A 414 22.49 -24.20 -4.76
C PHE A 414 23.47 -23.42 -3.88
N ASP A 415 23.91 -22.29 -4.38
CA ASP A 415 24.53 -21.25 -3.54
C ASP A 415 23.44 -20.46 -2.84
N ALA A 416 23.64 -20.12 -1.56
CA ALA A 416 22.66 -19.44 -0.74
C ALA A 416 23.33 -18.49 0.26
N THR A 417 22.55 -17.54 0.78
CA THR A 417 22.97 -16.63 1.84
C THR A 417 22.05 -16.83 3.04
N VAL A 418 22.61 -16.87 4.25
CA VAL A 418 21.87 -16.94 5.52
C VAL A 418 21.07 -15.64 5.68
N THR A 419 19.76 -15.75 5.85
CA THR A 419 18.84 -14.62 6.03
C THR A 419 18.25 -14.52 7.43
N GLY A 420 18.41 -15.58 8.22
CA GLY A 420 17.96 -15.60 9.60
C GLY A 420 18.64 -16.73 10.38
N ALA A 421 19.14 -16.38 11.57
CA ALA A 421 19.69 -17.33 12.56
C ALA A 421 19.06 -17.01 13.92
N ALA A 422 18.26 -17.95 14.44
CA ALA A 422 17.55 -17.81 15.72
C ALA A 422 17.34 -19.19 16.34
N GLU A 423 16.95 -19.26 17.62
CA GLU A 423 16.62 -20.52 18.30
C GLU A 423 15.61 -21.39 17.55
N LYS A 424 14.67 -20.77 16.81
CA LYS A 424 13.67 -21.45 15.98
C LYS A 424 14.23 -22.11 14.73
N GLY A 425 15.49 -21.80 14.36
CA GLY A 425 16.19 -22.34 13.20
C GLY A 425 17.01 -21.32 12.43
N THR A 426 17.66 -21.80 11.37
CA THR A 426 18.44 -21.00 10.43
C THR A 426 17.78 -21.07 9.06
N TRP A 427 17.63 -19.91 8.41
CA TRP A 427 17.03 -19.77 7.09
C TRP A 427 18.05 -19.26 6.10
N VAL A 428 17.90 -19.72 4.85
CA VAL A 428 18.76 -19.32 3.74
C VAL A 428 17.93 -18.90 2.55
N ARG A 429 18.44 -17.94 1.77
CA ARG A 429 17.89 -17.51 0.48
C ARG A 429 18.81 -17.95 -0.63
N LEU A 430 18.25 -18.59 -1.65
CA LEU A 430 19.02 -19.06 -2.82
C LEU A 430 19.52 -17.87 -3.66
N ALA A 431 20.76 -17.94 -4.11
CA ALA A 431 21.35 -16.92 -4.97
C ALA A 431 20.61 -16.84 -6.32
N GLY A 432 20.30 -15.62 -6.76
CA GLY A 432 19.58 -15.37 -8.01
C GLY A 432 18.10 -15.77 -8.01
N MET A 433 17.55 -16.20 -6.87
CA MET A 433 16.14 -16.58 -6.71
C MET A 433 15.54 -15.97 -5.45
N LYS A 434 14.21 -15.72 -5.47
CA LYS A 434 13.48 -15.23 -4.27
C LYS A 434 13.08 -16.34 -3.30
N VAL A 435 13.56 -17.57 -3.51
CA VAL A 435 13.25 -18.75 -2.70
C VAL A 435 14.02 -18.70 -1.38
N GLU A 436 13.30 -18.82 -0.28
CA GLU A 436 13.83 -18.91 1.07
C GLU A 436 13.39 -20.24 1.70
N GLY A 437 14.30 -20.90 2.42
CA GLY A 437 14.00 -22.16 3.09
C GLY A 437 14.81 -22.36 4.36
N LYS A 438 14.45 -23.40 5.13
CA LYS A 438 15.05 -23.71 6.43
C LYS A 438 16.20 -24.70 6.27
N LEU A 439 17.29 -24.50 6.99
CA LEU A 439 18.33 -25.52 7.16
C LEU A 439 17.84 -26.56 8.19
N VAL A 440 17.76 -27.81 7.77
CA VAL A 440 17.25 -28.92 8.60
C VAL A 440 18.30 -30.01 8.79
N GLN A 441 19.40 -29.99 8.04
CA GLN A 441 20.45 -31.00 8.09
C GLN A 441 21.82 -30.40 7.77
N GLY A 442 22.90 -31.02 8.29
CA GLY A 442 24.28 -30.56 8.16
C GLY A 442 24.75 -29.74 9.37
N ASN A 443 26.02 -29.36 9.38
CA ASN A 443 26.56 -28.51 10.44
C ASN A 443 26.38 -27.04 10.06
N PHE A 444 25.43 -26.37 10.69
CA PHE A 444 25.13 -24.94 10.53
C PHE A 444 25.26 -24.17 11.84
N ASN A 445 25.90 -24.76 12.87
CA ASN A 445 26.24 -24.07 14.10
C ASN A 445 27.27 -22.98 13.81
N GLY A 446 27.01 -21.78 14.34
CA GLY A 446 27.88 -20.60 14.15
C GLY A 446 27.67 -19.83 12.86
N LEU A 447 26.70 -20.23 12.01
CA LEU A 447 26.30 -19.41 10.86
C LEU A 447 25.53 -18.19 11.32
N ASP A 448 25.87 -17.03 10.77
CA ASP A 448 25.19 -15.76 11.04
C ASP A 448 24.60 -15.16 9.74
N ILE A 449 23.74 -14.18 9.91
CA ILE A 449 23.07 -13.48 8.79
C ILE A 449 24.12 -12.86 7.89
N GLY A 450 24.02 -13.13 6.58
CA GLY A 450 24.98 -12.69 5.56
C GLY A 450 25.98 -13.76 5.14
N ASP A 451 26.14 -14.87 5.89
CA ASP A 451 27.04 -15.96 5.52
C ASP A 451 26.62 -16.62 4.23
N ARG A 452 27.60 -16.88 3.36
CA ARG A 452 27.40 -17.63 2.11
C ARG A 452 27.63 -19.11 2.33
N VAL A 453 26.68 -19.93 1.93
CA VAL A 453 26.69 -21.38 2.11
C VAL A 453 26.28 -22.12 0.83
N LYS A 454 26.78 -23.33 0.65
CA LYS A 454 26.25 -24.28 -0.34
C LYS A 454 25.22 -25.17 0.33
N VAL A 455 24.04 -25.28 -0.30
CA VAL A 455 22.94 -26.06 0.24
C VAL A 455 22.40 -27.04 -0.77
N LYS A 456 21.93 -28.20 -0.31
CA LYS A 456 21.24 -29.20 -1.13
C LYS A 456 19.77 -29.21 -0.74
N LEU A 457 18.89 -29.13 -1.74
CA LEU A 457 17.44 -29.20 -1.51
C LEU A 457 17.06 -30.63 -1.11
N LYS A 458 16.52 -30.78 0.11
CA LYS A 458 16.17 -32.09 0.69
C LYS A 458 14.70 -32.42 0.53
N ARG A 459 13.85 -31.46 0.83
CA ARG A 459 12.40 -31.67 0.88
C ARG A 459 11.67 -30.39 0.50
N VAL A 460 10.53 -30.59 -0.15
CA VAL A 460 9.59 -29.53 -0.47
C VAL A 460 8.20 -29.97 -0.03
N ASP A 461 7.54 -29.12 0.76
CA ASP A 461 6.12 -29.22 1.04
C ASP A 461 5.41 -28.02 0.38
N ALA A 462 4.85 -28.28 -0.80
CA ALA A 462 4.25 -27.23 -1.63
C ALA A 462 2.94 -26.67 -1.03
N GLU A 463 2.25 -27.42 -0.16
CA GLU A 463 1.00 -26.98 0.49
C GLU A 463 1.27 -26.11 1.70
N ALA A 464 2.25 -26.49 2.50
CA ALA A 464 2.70 -25.69 3.63
C ALA A 464 3.62 -24.52 3.21
N GLY A 465 4.13 -24.54 1.96
CA GLY A 465 5.10 -23.57 1.48
C GLY A 465 6.47 -23.71 2.14
N HIS A 466 6.85 -24.94 2.52
CA HIS A 466 8.12 -25.23 3.19
C HIS A 466 9.13 -25.77 2.17
N VAL A 467 10.37 -25.27 2.27
CA VAL A 467 11.52 -25.68 1.50
C VAL A 467 12.65 -25.97 2.48
N ASP A 468 13.10 -27.21 2.56
CA ASP A 468 14.09 -27.70 3.53
C ASP A 468 15.42 -27.99 2.83
N PHE A 469 16.48 -27.46 3.40
CA PHE A 469 17.84 -27.61 2.87
C PHE A 469 18.78 -28.32 3.84
N GLU A 470 19.74 -29.03 3.28
CA GLU A 470 20.94 -29.50 3.94
C GLU A 470 22.10 -28.57 3.62
N VAL A 471 22.85 -28.12 4.63
CA VAL A 471 24.10 -27.41 4.42
C VAL A 471 25.18 -28.41 4.01
N LEU A 472 25.79 -28.18 2.87
CA LEU A 472 26.98 -28.91 2.43
C LEU A 472 28.19 -28.26 3.08
N LYS A 473 29.17 -29.07 3.56
CA LYS A 473 30.42 -28.54 4.16
C LYS A 473 30.99 -27.47 3.24
N GLY A 474 31.00 -26.23 3.72
CA GLY A 474 31.77 -25.16 3.11
C GLY A 474 33.25 -25.50 3.19
N ARG A 475 33.97 -25.15 2.14
CA ARG A 475 35.44 -25.15 2.21
C ARG A 475 35.89 -24.11 3.19
#